data_61a624292fea67143c77a1cd6f3466b0
#
_entry.id   61a624292fea67143c77a1cd6f3466b0
#
_cell.length_a   1.000
_cell.length_b   1.000
_cell.length_c   1.000
_cell.angle_alpha   90.00
_cell.angle_beta   90.00
_cell.angle_gamma   90.00
#
_symmetry.space_group_name_H-M   'P 1'
#
loop_
_entity.id
_entity.type
_entity.pdbx_description
1 polymer ?
#
loop_
_entity_poly.entity_id
_entity_poly.type
_entity_poly.pdbx_seq_one_letter_code
_entity_poly.pdbx_strand_id
1 'polypeptide(L)'
;MPGPSSGVIVQRCIVHLIRNSIRYIPSKEYKRFTAHLKKIYGAPSLAAAEAEFERFRATWSAYPGAVDVWVRNWTHVAQLFNYGSAVRKVMYTTNAIESVNSSFRKVTKKGAFPNENALLKLLYLRITELYKKWNGRPVANWAIVRNQLAMDDTIQNRILKFEHF
;
A
#
# COMPACT_ATOMS: atom_id res chain seq x y z
N MET A 1 24.42 10.30 0.83
CA MET A 1 23.15 9.73 1.30
C MET A 1 23.40 8.27 1.67
N PRO A 2 23.06 7.78 2.87
CA PRO A 2 23.19 6.37 3.17
C PRO A 2 22.28 5.60 2.23
N GLY A 3 22.81 4.57 1.56
CA GLY A 3 22.03 3.66 0.72
C GLY A 3 20.93 2.96 1.52
N PRO A 4 19.93 2.35 0.86
CA PRO A 4 18.87 1.66 1.56
C PRO A 4 19.49 0.62 2.49
N SER A 5 19.15 0.69 3.78
CA SER A 5 19.59 -0.27 4.78
C SER A 5 19.26 -1.69 4.28
N SER A 6 20.26 -2.57 4.24
CA SER A 6 20.10 -3.96 3.87
C SER A 6 18.94 -4.57 4.65
N GLY A 7 17.90 -5.05 3.98
CA GLY A 7 16.71 -5.63 4.59
C GLY A 7 15.41 -4.86 4.40
N VAL A 8 15.41 -3.73 3.70
CA VAL A 8 14.17 -3.01 3.35
C VAL A 8 13.53 -3.63 2.12
N ILE A 9 12.30 -4.14 2.27
CA ILE A 9 11.48 -4.62 1.15
C ILE A 9 10.64 -3.47 0.63
N VAL A 10 10.90 -3.03 -0.60
CA VAL A 10 10.14 -1.95 -1.24
C VAL A 10 8.83 -2.50 -1.79
N GLN A 11 7.72 -2.06 -1.23
CA GLN A 11 6.37 -2.42 -1.70
C GLN A 11 5.79 -1.32 -2.60
N ARG A 12 5.21 -1.71 -3.72
CA ARG A 12 4.44 -0.81 -4.58
C ARG A 12 2.98 -0.76 -4.12
N CYS A 13 2.45 0.43 -3.98
CA CYS A 13 1.05 0.60 -3.59
C CYS A 13 0.12 0.13 -4.71
N ILE A 14 -0.67 -0.89 -4.44
CA ILE A 14 -1.64 -1.47 -5.40
C ILE A 14 -2.65 -0.42 -5.88
N VAL A 15 -3.12 0.46 -5.00
CA VAL A 15 -4.06 1.53 -5.37
C VAL A 15 -3.44 2.48 -6.40
N HIS A 16 -2.15 2.82 -6.25
CA HIS A 16 -1.45 3.64 -7.25
C HIS A 16 -1.24 2.91 -8.58
N LEU A 17 -0.93 1.61 -8.55
CA LEU A 17 -0.84 0.81 -9.78
C LEU A 17 -2.17 0.79 -10.51
N ILE A 18 -3.30 0.58 -9.80
CA ILE A 18 -4.63 0.62 -10.37
C ILE A 18 -4.91 2.01 -10.98
N ARG A 19 -4.67 3.10 -10.24
CA ARG A 19 -4.88 4.47 -10.71
C ARG A 19 -4.05 4.81 -11.95
N ASN A 20 -2.82 4.32 -12.01
CA ASN A 20 -1.94 4.56 -13.15
C ASN A 20 -2.37 3.76 -14.38
N SER A 21 -2.79 2.50 -14.21
CA SER A 21 -3.23 1.65 -15.33
C SER A 21 -4.60 2.06 -15.88
N ILE A 22 -5.50 2.53 -15.04
CA ILE A 22 -6.87 2.94 -15.43
C ILE A 22 -6.87 4.10 -16.43
N ARG A 23 -5.80 4.93 -16.45
CA ARG A 23 -5.66 6.05 -17.40
C ARG A 23 -5.66 5.62 -18.87
N TYR A 24 -5.30 4.37 -19.12
CA TYR A 24 -5.24 3.78 -20.46
C TYR A 24 -6.53 3.04 -20.84
N ILE A 25 -7.54 3.02 -19.96
CA ILE A 25 -8.78 2.26 -20.11
C ILE A 25 -9.95 3.23 -20.30
N PRO A 26 -10.87 3.00 -21.26
CA PRO A 26 -12.11 3.74 -21.36
C PRO A 26 -12.97 3.60 -20.10
N SER A 27 -13.66 4.66 -19.69
CA SER A 27 -14.44 4.68 -18.44
C SER A 27 -15.49 3.57 -18.34
N LYS A 28 -16.10 3.18 -19.45
CA LYS A 28 -17.06 2.06 -19.54
C LYS A 28 -16.48 0.71 -19.12
N GLU A 29 -15.15 0.54 -19.25
CA GLU A 29 -14.45 -0.72 -18.91
C GLU A 29 -13.85 -0.70 -17.49
N TYR A 30 -13.88 0.41 -16.75
CA TYR A 30 -13.23 0.56 -15.44
C TYR A 30 -13.66 -0.53 -14.46
N LYS A 31 -14.95 -0.79 -14.35
CA LYS A 31 -15.50 -1.79 -13.42
C LYS A 31 -14.97 -3.20 -13.74
N ARG A 32 -14.97 -3.58 -15.00
CA ARG A 32 -14.48 -4.87 -15.48
C ARG A 32 -12.97 -5.01 -15.30
N PHE A 33 -12.22 -3.96 -15.66
CA PHE A 33 -10.77 -3.90 -15.51
C PHE A 33 -10.33 -4.04 -14.06
N THR A 34 -10.90 -3.23 -13.17
CA THR A 34 -10.56 -3.26 -11.73
C THR A 34 -11.00 -4.57 -11.06
N ALA A 35 -12.12 -5.15 -11.48
CA ALA A 35 -12.54 -6.46 -11.00
C ALA A 35 -11.56 -7.56 -11.40
N HIS A 36 -10.99 -7.51 -12.62
CA HIS A 36 -9.94 -8.44 -13.05
C HIS A 36 -8.66 -8.27 -12.24
N LEU A 37 -8.20 -7.03 -12.05
CA LEU A 37 -7.03 -6.75 -11.20
C LEU A 37 -7.21 -7.28 -9.76
N LYS A 38 -8.42 -7.17 -9.20
CA LYS A 38 -8.73 -7.69 -7.86
C LYS A 38 -8.53 -9.21 -7.76
N LYS A 39 -8.76 -9.97 -8.83
CA LYS A 39 -8.48 -11.40 -8.86
C LYS A 39 -6.98 -11.69 -8.76
N ILE A 40 -6.13 -10.83 -9.34
CA ILE A 40 -4.68 -10.96 -9.29
C ILE A 40 -4.17 -10.73 -7.86
N TYR A 41 -4.29 -9.49 -7.34
CA TYR A 41 -3.70 -9.15 -6.04
C TYR A 41 -4.45 -9.77 -4.85
N GLY A 42 -5.69 -10.22 -5.05
CA GLY A 42 -6.49 -10.95 -4.07
C GLY A 42 -6.37 -12.47 -4.15
N ALA A 43 -5.56 -13.01 -5.06
CA ALA A 43 -5.39 -14.45 -5.24
C ALA A 43 -4.88 -15.14 -3.96
N PRO A 44 -5.23 -16.42 -3.74
CA PRO A 44 -4.82 -17.15 -2.54
C PRO A 44 -3.32 -17.44 -2.49
N SER A 45 -2.67 -17.60 -3.64
CA SER A 45 -1.25 -17.92 -3.77
C SER A 45 -0.61 -17.15 -4.92
N LEU A 46 0.74 -17.12 -4.94
CA LEU A 46 1.50 -16.52 -6.05
C LEU A 46 1.18 -17.23 -7.38
N ALA A 47 1.16 -18.56 -7.40
CA ALA A 47 0.85 -19.33 -8.62
C ALA A 47 -0.55 -18.99 -9.17
N ALA A 48 -1.55 -18.85 -8.29
CA ALA A 48 -2.89 -18.42 -8.71
C ALA A 48 -2.89 -16.97 -9.24
N ALA A 49 -2.10 -16.09 -8.65
CA ALA A 49 -1.95 -14.71 -9.11
C ALA A 49 -1.27 -14.63 -10.48
N GLU A 50 -0.23 -15.44 -10.72
CA GLU A 50 0.47 -15.55 -12.02
C GLU A 50 -0.46 -16.04 -13.12
N ALA A 51 -1.23 -17.10 -12.84
CA ALA A 51 -2.20 -17.62 -13.79
C ALA A 51 -3.27 -16.57 -14.15
N GLU A 52 -3.75 -15.80 -13.15
CA GLU A 52 -4.72 -14.72 -13.39
C GLU A 52 -4.08 -13.53 -14.10
N PHE A 53 -2.80 -13.27 -13.86
CA PHE A 53 -2.04 -12.23 -14.55
C PHE A 53 -1.87 -12.53 -16.03
N GLU A 54 -1.59 -13.77 -16.42
CA GLU A 54 -1.54 -14.16 -17.83
C GLU A 54 -2.90 -14.01 -18.51
N ARG A 55 -4.00 -14.40 -17.85
CA ARG A 55 -5.35 -14.15 -18.36
C ARG A 55 -5.65 -12.66 -18.52
N PHE A 56 -5.19 -11.86 -17.56
CA PHE A 56 -5.31 -10.40 -17.61
C PHE A 56 -4.57 -9.82 -18.81
N ARG A 57 -3.33 -10.23 -19.06
CA ARG A 57 -2.53 -9.80 -20.22
C ARG A 57 -3.22 -10.12 -21.53
N ALA A 58 -3.73 -11.32 -21.68
CA ALA A 58 -4.48 -11.72 -22.88
C ALA A 58 -5.77 -10.92 -23.05
N THR A 59 -6.56 -10.77 -21.98
CA THR A 59 -7.86 -10.08 -22.01
C THR A 59 -7.73 -8.59 -22.35
N TRP A 60 -6.65 -7.94 -21.87
CA TRP A 60 -6.45 -6.49 -21.99
C TRP A 60 -5.36 -6.12 -22.99
N SER A 61 -5.01 -7.03 -23.91
CA SER A 61 -3.99 -6.83 -24.95
C SER A 61 -4.24 -5.62 -25.85
N ALA A 62 -5.50 -5.22 -26.03
CA ALA A 62 -5.88 -4.00 -26.75
C ALA A 62 -5.48 -2.70 -26.03
N TYR A 63 -5.10 -2.78 -24.75
CA TYR A 63 -4.68 -1.64 -23.92
C TYR A 63 -3.26 -1.86 -23.37
N PRO A 64 -2.24 -1.89 -24.23
CA PRO A 64 -0.88 -2.27 -23.84
C PRO A 64 -0.31 -1.38 -22.72
N GLY A 65 -0.61 -0.07 -22.74
CA GLY A 65 -0.17 0.84 -21.68
C GLY A 65 -0.70 0.48 -20.29
N ALA A 66 -1.94 -0.02 -20.20
CA ALA A 66 -2.51 -0.49 -18.94
C ALA A 66 -1.83 -1.77 -18.44
N VAL A 67 -1.56 -2.72 -19.35
CA VAL A 67 -0.89 -3.98 -19.07
C VAL A 67 0.56 -3.73 -18.64
N ASP A 68 1.27 -2.87 -19.35
CA ASP A 68 2.67 -2.51 -19.09
C ASP A 68 2.92 -1.98 -17.67
N VAL A 69 1.97 -1.22 -17.10
CA VAL A 69 2.07 -0.76 -15.72
C VAL A 69 2.24 -1.95 -14.76
N TRP A 70 1.52 -3.03 -15.00
CA TRP A 70 1.57 -4.24 -14.15
C TRP A 70 2.77 -5.11 -14.47
N VAL A 71 3.12 -5.28 -15.74
CA VAL A 71 4.30 -6.04 -16.18
C VAL A 71 5.57 -5.48 -15.55
N ARG A 72 5.81 -4.16 -15.66
CA ARG A 72 7.00 -3.50 -15.08
C ARG A 72 7.06 -3.55 -13.56
N ASN A 73 5.94 -3.74 -12.89
CA ASN A 73 5.86 -3.76 -11.43
C ASN A 73 5.57 -5.18 -10.89
N TRP A 74 5.57 -6.20 -11.74
CA TRP A 74 5.17 -7.54 -11.34
C TRP A 74 5.98 -8.09 -10.17
N THR A 75 7.29 -7.93 -10.19
CA THR A 75 8.18 -8.37 -9.09
C THR A 75 7.74 -7.79 -7.73
N HIS A 76 7.34 -6.51 -7.70
CA HIS A 76 6.86 -5.88 -6.46
C HIS A 76 5.45 -6.36 -6.06
N VAL A 77 4.60 -6.70 -7.04
CA VAL A 77 3.29 -7.28 -6.76
C VAL A 77 3.44 -8.71 -6.25
N ALA A 78 4.33 -9.50 -6.85
CA ALA A 78 4.64 -10.87 -6.42
C ALA A 78 5.14 -10.93 -4.97
N GLN A 79 5.96 -9.96 -4.54
CA GLN A 79 6.45 -9.86 -3.17
C GLN A 79 5.34 -9.76 -2.11
N LEU A 80 4.14 -9.28 -2.46
CA LEU A 80 3.00 -9.27 -1.55
C LEU A 80 2.62 -10.69 -1.08
N PHE A 81 2.86 -11.69 -1.91
CA PHE A 81 2.50 -13.09 -1.62
C PHE A 81 3.44 -13.76 -0.62
N ASN A 82 4.53 -13.09 -0.22
CA ASN A 82 5.34 -13.51 0.93
C ASN A 82 4.59 -13.28 2.26
N TYR A 83 3.52 -12.52 2.25
CA TYR A 83 2.70 -12.24 3.43
C TYR A 83 1.36 -12.98 3.38
N GLY A 84 0.85 -13.36 4.54
CA GLY A 84 -0.47 -13.96 4.68
C GLY A 84 -1.61 -13.03 4.20
N SER A 85 -2.74 -13.61 3.87
CA SER A 85 -3.88 -12.90 3.25
C SER A 85 -4.42 -11.74 4.10
N ALA A 86 -4.41 -11.87 5.44
CA ALA A 86 -4.87 -10.81 6.33
C ALA A 86 -3.89 -9.61 6.32
N VAL A 87 -2.57 -9.86 6.30
CA VAL A 87 -1.53 -8.83 6.18
C VAL A 87 -1.67 -8.13 4.84
N ARG A 88 -1.77 -8.88 3.74
CA ARG A 88 -1.96 -8.32 2.39
C ARG A 88 -3.19 -7.41 2.33
N LYS A 89 -4.31 -7.84 2.92
CA LYS A 89 -5.54 -7.04 2.96
C LYS A 89 -5.31 -5.68 3.63
N VAL A 90 -4.56 -5.63 4.71
CA VAL A 90 -4.19 -4.35 5.35
C VAL A 90 -3.30 -3.52 4.43
N MET A 91 -2.29 -4.12 3.78
CA MET A 91 -1.34 -3.41 2.91
C MET A 91 -2.01 -2.71 1.73
N TYR A 92 -3.06 -3.28 1.13
CA TYR A 92 -3.74 -2.66 -0.02
C TYR A 92 -5.10 -2.03 0.30
N THR A 93 -5.60 -2.14 1.53
CA THR A 93 -6.85 -1.47 1.95
C THR A 93 -6.62 -0.30 2.89
N THR A 94 -5.51 -0.31 3.63
CA THR A 94 -5.22 0.72 4.64
C THR A 94 -4.22 1.72 4.08
N ASN A 95 -4.73 2.87 3.66
CA ASN A 95 -3.91 3.96 3.15
C ASN A 95 -3.49 4.91 4.28
N ALA A 96 -2.88 4.37 5.35
CA ALA A 96 -2.44 5.15 6.51
C ALA A 96 -1.50 6.29 6.09
N ILE A 97 -0.48 5.98 5.27
CA ILE A 97 0.49 6.97 4.79
C ILE A 97 -0.19 8.02 3.90
N GLU A 98 -1.09 7.64 2.99
CA GLU A 98 -1.84 8.60 2.17
C GLU A 98 -2.77 9.46 3.02
N SER A 99 -3.41 8.90 4.05
CA SER A 99 -4.25 9.64 4.98
C SER A 99 -3.44 10.68 5.76
N VAL A 100 -2.25 10.32 6.26
CA VAL A 100 -1.31 11.25 6.90
C VAL A 100 -0.87 12.33 5.93
N ASN A 101 -0.39 11.95 4.74
CA ASN A 101 0.07 12.89 3.72
C ASN A 101 -1.05 13.82 3.24
N SER A 102 -2.26 13.31 3.09
CA SER A 102 -3.45 14.12 2.75
C SER A 102 -3.75 15.13 3.85
N SER A 103 -3.62 14.70 5.10
CA SER A 103 -3.80 15.55 6.26
C SER A 103 -2.75 16.66 6.35
N PHE A 104 -1.48 16.34 6.09
CA PHE A 104 -0.39 17.31 6.04
C PHE A 104 -0.60 18.31 4.89
N ARG A 105 -0.97 17.86 3.70
CA ARG A 105 -1.28 18.75 2.57
C ARG A 105 -2.34 19.78 2.88
N LYS A 106 -3.32 19.48 3.73
CA LYS A 106 -4.36 20.45 4.13
C LYS A 106 -3.78 21.65 4.88
N VAL A 107 -2.74 21.44 5.65
CA VAL A 107 -2.11 22.50 6.45
C VAL A 107 -0.91 23.14 5.75
N THR A 108 -0.24 22.42 4.83
CA THR A 108 0.93 22.94 4.10
C THR A 108 0.57 23.66 2.79
N LYS A 109 -0.65 23.48 2.26
CA LYS A 109 -1.08 24.11 0.98
C LYS A 109 -1.24 25.63 1.03
N LYS A 110 -1.26 26.23 2.21
CA LYS A 110 -1.67 27.65 2.40
C LYS A 110 -0.56 28.67 2.27
N GLY A 111 0.63 28.33 1.79
CA GLY A 111 1.61 29.35 1.46
C GLY A 111 3.04 29.10 1.92
N ALA A 112 3.86 30.13 1.80
CA ALA A 112 5.24 30.13 2.27
C ALA A 112 5.25 30.18 3.81
N PHE A 113 6.11 29.39 4.42
CA PHE A 113 6.36 29.43 5.85
C PHE A 113 7.50 30.42 6.11
N PRO A 114 7.39 31.27 7.14
CA PRO A 114 8.43 32.26 7.45
C PRO A 114 9.76 31.61 7.84
N ASN A 115 9.69 30.39 8.39
CA ASN A 115 10.86 29.58 8.75
C ASN A 115 10.47 28.11 8.92
N GLU A 116 11.49 27.27 9.06
CA GLU A 116 11.31 25.80 9.24
C GLU A 116 10.54 25.48 10.54
N ASN A 117 10.80 26.20 11.63
CA ASN A 117 10.12 25.98 12.91
C ASN A 117 8.60 26.21 12.81
N ALA A 118 8.15 27.18 12.04
CA ALA A 118 6.73 27.43 11.81
C ALA A 118 6.06 26.23 11.09
N LEU A 119 6.74 25.64 10.10
CA LEU A 119 6.29 24.44 9.42
C LEU A 119 6.24 23.25 10.39
N LEU A 120 7.32 23.00 11.13
CA LEU A 120 7.41 21.89 12.09
C LEU A 120 6.34 21.99 13.18
N LYS A 121 6.10 23.19 13.72
CA LYS A 121 5.03 23.42 14.70
C LYS A 121 3.65 23.07 14.15
N LEU A 122 3.38 23.46 12.90
CA LEU A 122 2.09 23.17 12.25
C LEU A 122 1.91 21.65 11.99
N LEU A 123 2.97 20.97 11.55
CA LEU A 123 2.97 19.53 11.38
C LEU A 123 2.78 18.79 12.71
N TYR A 124 3.44 19.26 13.78
CA TYR A 124 3.27 18.70 15.12
C TYR A 124 1.82 18.81 15.61
N LEU A 125 1.21 19.99 15.51
CA LEU A 125 -0.18 20.18 15.88
C LEU A 125 -1.11 19.26 15.06
N ARG A 126 -0.81 19.07 13.77
CA ARG A 126 -1.58 18.17 12.93
C ARG A 126 -1.41 16.71 13.30
N ILE A 127 -0.21 16.30 13.70
CA ILE A 127 0.07 14.95 14.20
C ILE A 127 -0.70 14.67 15.47
N THR A 128 -0.74 15.62 16.43
CA THR A 128 -1.49 15.45 17.68
C THR A 128 -3.00 15.30 17.45
N GLU A 129 -3.56 16.02 16.48
CA GLU A 129 -4.97 15.83 16.08
C GLU A 129 -5.22 14.45 15.44
N LEU A 130 -4.31 14.01 14.57
CA LEU A 130 -4.39 12.68 13.96
C LEU A 130 -4.26 11.57 15.01
N TYR A 131 -3.34 11.72 15.96
CA TYR A 131 -3.15 10.80 17.06
C TYR A 131 -4.43 10.64 17.88
N LYS A 132 -5.06 11.74 18.29
CA LYS A 132 -6.36 11.73 18.99
C LYS A 132 -7.45 11.02 18.19
N LYS A 133 -7.48 11.22 16.86
CA LYS A 133 -8.46 10.60 15.97
C LYS A 133 -8.24 9.10 15.78
N TRP A 134 -6.97 8.65 15.77
CA TRP A 134 -6.59 7.26 15.51
C TRP A 134 -6.40 6.45 16.78
N ASN A 135 -6.10 7.11 17.89
CA ASN A 135 -5.97 6.42 19.18
C ASN A 135 -7.29 5.75 19.56
N GLY A 136 -7.20 4.48 19.93
CA GLY A 136 -8.37 3.66 20.27
C GLY A 136 -9.16 3.09 19.08
N ARG A 137 -8.71 3.27 17.83
CA ARG A 137 -9.28 2.59 16.66
C ARG A 137 -8.43 1.38 16.27
N PRO A 138 -8.78 0.18 16.72
CA PRO A 138 -8.02 -1.01 16.36
C PRO A 138 -8.10 -1.28 14.86
N VAL A 139 -7.01 -1.78 14.29
CA VAL A 139 -7.02 -2.35 12.94
C VAL A 139 -7.94 -3.58 12.96
N ALA A 140 -8.89 -3.63 12.04
CA ALA A 140 -9.79 -4.78 11.96
C ALA A 140 -8.98 -6.08 11.79
N ASN A 141 -9.35 -7.10 12.57
CA ASN A 141 -8.67 -8.40 12.59
C ASN A 141 -7.18 -8.33 12.98
N TRP A 142 -6.79 -7.35 13.81
CA TRP A 142 -5.39 -7.14 14.19
C TRP A 142 -4.73 -8.40 14.75
N ALA A 143 -5.43 -9.20 15.55
CA ALA A 143 -4.89 -10.44 16.09
C ALA A 143 -4.43 -11.41 14.97
N ILE A 144 -5.21 -11.58 13.91
CA ILE A 144 -4.87 -12.43 12.77
C ILE A 144 -3.69 -11.83 11.99
N VAL A 145 -3.70 -10.51 11.77
CA VAL A 145 -2.61 -9.80 11.09
C VAL A 145 -1.30 -9.96 11.87
N ARG A 146 -1.35 -9.73 13.20
CA ARG A 146 -0.20 -9.86 14.09
C ARG A 146 0.36 -11.30 14.07
N ASN A 147 -0.50 -12.31 14.18
CA ASN A 147 -0.08 -13.70 14.13
C ASN A 147 0.59 -14.04 12.78
N GLN A 148 0.04 -13.58 11.66
CA GLN A 148 0.66 -13.79 10.35
C GLN A 148 2.00 -13.06 10.21
N LEU A 149 2.15 -11.85 10.77
CA LEU A 149 3.43 -11.12 10.81
C LEU A 149 4.46 -11.83 11.70
N ALA A 150 4.03 -12.41 12.82
CA ALA A 150 4.89 -13.14 13.72
C ALA A 150 5.39 -14.51 13.18
N MET A 151 4.90 -14.95 12.02
CA MET A 151 5.46 -16.12 11.31
C MET A 151 6.82 -15.82 10.64
N ASP A 152 7.17 -14.54 10.48
CA ASP A 152 8.49 -14.11 10.04
C ASP A 152 9.34 -13.78 11.26
N ASP A 153 10.43 -14.53 11.48
CA ASP A 153 11.28 -14.39 12.66
C ASP A 153 11.84 -12.97 12.85
N THR A 154 12.16 -12.29 11.75
CA THR A 154 12.68 -10.93 11.77
C THR A 154 11.62 -9.95 12.29
N ILE A 155 10.38 -10.12 11.83
CA ILE A 155 9.25 -9.30 12.26
C ILE A 155 8.85 -9.66 13.68
N GLN A 156 8.82 -10.94 14.04
CA GLN A 156 8.52 -11.41 15.39
C GLN A 156 9.48 -10.80 16.42
N ASN A 157 10.79 -10.86 16.17
CA ASN A 157 11.78 -10.27 17.05
C ASN A 157 11.59 -8.76 17.23
N ARG A 158 11.17 -8.05 16.19
CA ARG A 158 10.84 -6.61 16.29
C ARG A 158 9.57 -6.38 17.10
N ILE A 159 8.52 -7.17 16.87
CA ILE A 159 7.27 -7.07 17.64
C ILE A 159 7.57 -7.25 19.13
N LEU A 160 8.27 -8.33 19.52
CA LEU A 160 8.63 -8.59 20.91
C LEU A 160 9.46 -7.47 21.55
N LYS A 161 10.36 -6.86 20.77
CA LYS A 161 11.20 -5.73 21.25
C LYS A 161 10.39 -4.48 21.58
N PHE A 162 9.26 -4.23 20.90
CA PHE A 162 8.49 -3.00 21.00
C PHE A 162 7.08 -3.17 21.59
N GLU A 163 6.70 -4.36 22.02
CA GLU A 163 5.39 -4.62 22.66
C GLU A 163 5.27 -4.07 24.11
N HIS A 164 6.36 -3.57 24.68
CA HIS A 164 6.39 -3.05 26.05
C HIS A 164 6.24 -1.54 26.16
N PHE A 165 5.69 -0.89 25.10
CA PHE A 165 5.41 0.56 25.09
C PHE A 165 3.91 0.85 24.94
#